data_6e756b0db2db30eff8d204da96603075
#
_entry.id   6e756b0db2db30eff8d204da96603075
#
_cell.length_a   1.000
_cell.length_b   1.000
_cell.length_c   1.000
_cell.angle_alpha   90.00
_cell.angle_beta   90.00
_cell.angle_gamma   90.00
#
_symmetry.space_group_name_H-M   'P 1'
#
loop_
_entity.id
_entity.type
_entity.pdbx_description
1 polymer ?
#
loop_
_entity_poly.entity_id
_entity_poly.type
_entity_poly.pdbx_seq_one_letter_code
_entity_poly.pdbx_strand_id
1 'polypeptide(L)'
;LGIDKNQHVLEVAKSIPLITLNDSIKGEGIYSVQNDEEKGAYDAVSYLIGLGHERIAIINGNKNFTTYEYKLAGYKKALKENHLSIKQEYIVKVEPYERGGHEGVQKLLKTNYPPTAIFVASDQISIGVYKAIYECGYRIPEDVSVIGFGGISLANEMYPELTTVNQFPYKLGRVAAETMIQVLGKGNPKSKHKIIHCKLELGKSCSGISQKKT
;
A
#
# COMPACT_ATOMS: atom_id res chain seq x y z
N LEU A 1 31.14 -9.62 -1.69
CA LEU A 1 30.43 -10.82 -1.27
C LEU A 1 29.09 -10.38 -0.70
N GLY A 2 28.04 -10.34 -1.54
CA GLY A 2 26.68 -10.06 -1.11
C GLY A 2 26.17 -11.26 -0.30
N ILE A 3 26.06 -11.10 1.01
CA ILE A 3 25.32 -12.02 1.84
C ILE A 3 23.85 -11.89 1.40
N ASP A 4 23.26 -12.99 0.95
CA ASP A 4 21.82 -13.04 0.66
C ASP A 4 21.08 -12.62 1.94
N LYS A 5 20.31 -11.53 1.87
CA LYS A 5 19.61 -10.96 3.03
C LYS A 5 18.75 -11.97 3.80
N ASN A 6 18.39 -13.07 3.15
CA ASN A 6 17.53 -14.11 3.69
C ASN A 6 18.28 -15.40 4.12
N GLN A 7 19.61 -15.45 3.99
CA GLN A 7 20.38 -16.65 4.28
C GLN A 7 20.15 -17.18 5.71
N HIS A 8 20.07 -16.30 6.69
CA HIS A 8 19.76 -16.67 8.07
C HIS A 8 18.36 -17.30 8.24
N VAL A 9 17.37 -16.84 7.46
CA VAL A 9 16.01 -17.42 7.48
C VAL A 9 16.03 -18.82 6.90
N LEU A 10 16.78 -19.03 5.80
CA LEU A 10 16.94 -20.34 5.17
C LEU A 10 17.67 -21.33 6.09
N GLU A 11 18.68 -20.89 6.83
CA GLU A 11 19.38 -21.73 7.81
C GLU A 11 18.45 -22.19 8.95
N VAL A 12 17.67 -21.27 9.53
CA VAL A 12 16.71 -21.62 10.59
C VAL A 12 15.62 -22.55 10.07
N ALA A 13 15.17 -22.36 8.83
CA ALA A 13 14.13 -23.20 8.22
C ALA A 13 14.55 -24.68 8.05
N LYS A 14 15.85 -24.98 8.04
CA LYS A 14 16.35 -26.38 8.05
C LYS A 14 16.03 -27.15 9.33
N SER A 15 15.85 -26.44 10.43
CA SER A 15 15.64 -27.02 11.76
C SER A 15 14.20 -26.92 12.25
N ILE A 16 13.51 -25.85 11.89
CA ILE A 16 12.14 -25.59 12.31
C ILE A 16 11.33 -25.00 11.15
N PRO A 17 10.04 -25.36 11.01
CA PRO A 17 9.20 -24.75 9.99
C PRO A 17 8.97 -23.27 10.29
N LEU A 18 8.99 -22.44 9.24
CA LEU A 18 8.78 -20.98 9.33
C LEU A 18 7.59 -20.55 8.49
N ILE A 19 6.89 -19.51 8.95
CA ILE A 19 5.90 -18.79 8.15
C ILE A 19 6.34 -17.35 7.99
N THR A 20 6.42 -16.89 6.75
CA THR A 20 6.63 -15.49 6.42
C THR A 20 5.29 -14.79 6.16
N LEU A 21 5.17 -13.54 6.59
CA LEU A 21 4.01 -12.69 6.34
C LEU A 21 4.41 -11.55 5.41
N ASN A 22 3.67 -11.39 4.31
CA ASN A 22 3.92 -10.36 3.29
C ASN A 22 5.36 -10.34 2.77
N ASP A 23 5.99 -11.51 2.76
CA ASP A 23 7.32 -11.72 2.20
C ASP A 23 7.35 -13.02 1.39
N SER A 24 8.16 -13.06 0.33
CA SER A 24 8.21 -14.15 -0.63
C SER A 24 9.47 -15.02 -0.53
N ILE A 25 10.00 -15.20 0.68
CA ILE A 25 11.15 -16.10 0.88
C ILE A 25 10.73 -17.52 0.53
N LYS A 26 11.44 -18.13 -0.43
CA LYS A 26 11.18 -19.51 -0.87
C LYS A 26 12.25 -20.42 -0.33
N GLY A 27 11.84 -21.58 0.21
CA GLY A 27 12.76 -22.59 0.74
C GLY A 27 12.02 -23.81 1.28
N GLU A 28 12.79 -24.85 1.57
CA GLU A 28 12.27 -26.01 2.30
C GLU A 28 11.92 -25.59 3.73
N GLY A 29 10.82 -26.10 4.28
CA GLY A 29 10.35 -25.71 5.62
C GLY A 29 9.77 -24.30 5.71
N ILE A 30 9.69 -23.52 4.59
CA ILE A 30 9.13 -22.18 4.58
C ILE A 30 7.74 -22.19 3.97
N TYR A 31 6.82 -21.57 4.68
CA TYR A 31 5.43 -21.28 4.28
C TYR A 31 5.24 -19.78 4.21
N SER A 32 4.30 -19.31 3.42
CA SER A 32 4.00 -17.87 3.37
C SER A 32 2.51 -17.59 3.31
N VAL A 33 2.11 -16.52 3.97
CA VAL A 33 0.78 -15.90 3.83
C VAL A 33 0.98 -14.45 3.43
N GLN A 34 0.43 -14.06 2.30
CA GLN A 34 0.69 -12.77 1.68
C GLN A 34 -0.62 -12.07 1.31
N ASN A 35 -0.60 -10.76 1.28
CA ASN A 35 -1.64 -9.98 0.64
C ASN A 35 -1.33 -9.83 -0.86
N ASP A 36 -2.39 -9.71 -1.66
CA ASP A 36 -2.31 -9.34 -3.07
C ASP A 36 -2.16 -7.81 -3.20
N GLU A 37 -0.95 -7.32 -2.84
CA GLU A 37 -0.71 -5.88 -2.70
C GLU A 37 -0.65 -5.15 -4.05
N GLU A 38 -0.13 -5.82 -5.09
CA GLU A 38 -0.13 -5.25 -6.44
C GLU A 38 -1.56 -5.03 -6.93
N LYS A 39 -2.42 -6.03 -6.74
CA LYS A 39 -3.84 -5.92 -7.11
C LYS A 39 -4.57 -4.86 -6.29
N GLY A 40 -4.33 -4.83 -4.97
CA GLY A 40 -4.91 -3.81 -4.10
C GLY A 40 -4.53 -2.38 -4.50
N ALA A 41 -3.25 -2.16 -4.83
CA ALA A 41 -2.77 -0.87 -5.31
C ALA A 41 -3.33 -0.52 -6.70
N TYR A 42 -3.41 -1.50 -7.59
CA TYR A 42 -4.07 -1.34 -8.89
C TYR A 42 -5.53 -0.90 -8.73
N ASP A 43 -6.28 -1.55 -7.84
CA ASP A 43 -7.70 -1.23 -7.61
C ASP A 43 -7.88 0.19 -7.03
N ALA A 44 -7.03 0.57 -6.08
CA ALA A 44 -7.04 1.91 -5.49
C ALA A 44 -6.80 3.01 -6.54
N VAL A 45 -5.80 2.83 -7.38
CA VAL A 45 -5.47 3.82 -8.43
C VAL A 45 -6.51 3.83 -9.54
N SER A 46 -7.03 2.65 -9.93
CA SER A 46 -8.11 2.55 -10.91
C SER A 46 -9.40 3.24 -10.41
N TYR A 47 -9.67 3.18 -9.11
CA TYR A 47 -10.79 3.91 -8.52
C TYR A 47 -10.62 5.43 -8.66
N LEU A 48 -9.41 5.98 -8.38
CA LEU A 48 -9.13 7.40 -8.61
C LEU A 48 -9.28 7.80 -10.09
N ILE A 49 -8.81 6.95 -11.00
CA ILE A 49 -8.97 7.17 -12.44
C ILE A 49 -10.46 7.18 -12.82
N GLY A 50 -11.25 6.25 -12.27
CA GLY A 50 -12.70 6.20 -12.46
C GLY A 50 -13.44 7.45 -11.94
N LEU A 51 -12.87 8.17 -10.96
CA LEU A 51 -13.33 9.48 -10.49
C LEU A 51 -12.89 10.66 -11.38
N GLY A 52 -12.15 10.39 -12.46
CA GLY A 52 -11.69 11.38 -13.44
C GLY A 52 -10.31 11.99 -13.11
N HIS A 53 -9.58 11.47 -12.13
CA HIS A 53 -8.24 11.96 -11.84
C HIS A 53 -7.23 11.48 -12.90
N GLU A 54 -6.49 12.43 -13.48
CA GLU A 54 -5.38 12.16 -14.40
C GLU A 54 -4.00 12.46 -13.77
N ARG A 55 -3.96 13.39 -12.80
CA ARG A 55 -2.76 13.74 -12.05
C ARG A 55 -2.78 13.04 -10.69
N ILE A 56 -2.33 11.78 -10.69
CA ILE A 56 -2.31 10.90 -9.51
C ILE A 56 -0.86 10.70 -9.09
N ALA A 57 -0.54 11.04 -7.85
CA ALA A 57 0.77 10.77 -7.27
C ALA A 57 0.75 9.53 -6.36
N ILE A 58 1.93 8.95 -6.13
CA ILE A 58 2.15 7.94 -5.09
C ILE A 58 3.16 8.45 -4.06
N ILE A 59 2.79 8.38 -2.76
CA ILE A 59 3.74 8.51 -1.65
C ILE A 59 4.02 7.11 -1.12
N ASN A 60 5.22 6.60 -1.42
CA ASN A 60 5.64 5.23 -1.14
C ASN A 60 6.74 5.19 -0.07
N GLY A 61 6.90 4.07 0.62
CA GLY A 61 8.00 3.88 1.55
C GLY A 61 9.37 3.79 0.84
N ASN A 62 10.42 4.30 1.48
CA ASN A 62 11.80 4.27 0.97
C ASN A 62 12.57 3.02 1.40
N LYS A 63 12.04 2.23 2.33
CA LYS A 63 12.67 0.99 2.77
C LYS A 63 12.51 -0.08 1.69
N ASN A 64 13.55 -0.91 1.56
CA ASN A 64 13.59 -2.02 0.60
C ASN A 64 12.71 -3.19 1.07
N PHE A 65 11.43 -2.91 1.32
CA PHE A 65 10.43 -3.94 1.55
C PHE A 65 9.73 -4.26 0.22
N THR A 66 9.64 -5.53 -0.09
CA THR A 66 8.98 -6.05 -1.29
C THR A 66 7.55 -5.53 -1.44
N THR A 67 6.88 -5.28 -0.32
CA THR A 67 5.51 -4.74 -0.28
C THR A 67 5.40 -3.36 -0.96
N TYR A 68 6.40 -2.49 -0.80
CA TYR A 68 6.41 -1.17 -1.46
C TYR A 68 6.66 -1.28 -2.97
N GLU A 69 7.41 -2.29 -3.40
CA GLU A 69 7.63 -2.56 -4.83
C GLU A 69 6.35 -3.05 -5.50
N TYR A 70 5.59 -3.94 -4.86
CA TYR A 70 4.29 -4.40 -5.36
C TYR A 70 3.27 -3.26 -5.46
N LYS A 71 3.20 -2.38 -4.46
CA LYS A 71 2.29 -1.22 -4.51
C LYS A 71 2.66 -0.26 -5.63
N LEU A 72 3.96 -0.02 -5.83
CA LEU A 72 4.44 0.80 -6.96
C LEU A 72 4.14 0.14 -8.31
N ALA A 73 4.25 -1.19 -8.41
CA ALA A 73 3.91 -1.93 -9.61
C ALA A 73 2.42 -1.81 -9.95
N GLY A 74 1.53 -1.99 -8.95
CA GLY A 74 0.09 -1.81 -9.12
C GLY A 74 -0.30 -0.40 -9.54
N TYR A 75 0.31 0.63 -8.92
CA TYR A 75 0.13 2.03 -9.33
C TYR A 75 0.51 2.26 -10.80
N LYS A 76 1.71 1.82 -11.18
CA LYS A 76 2.18 1.99 -12.57
C LYS A 76 1.32 1.24 -13.58
N LYS A 77 0.88 0.02 -13.22
CA LYS A 77 0.02 -0.80 -14.06
C LYS A 77 -1.33 -0.12 -14.31
N ALA A 78 -1.98 0.40 -13.26
CA ALA A 78 -3.25 1.10 -13.39
C ALA A 78 -3.14 2.33 -14.32
N LEU A 79 -2.11 3.16 -14.15
CA LEU A 79 -1.88 4.32 -15.03
C LEU A 79 -1.67 3.88 -16.48
N LYS A 80 -0.80 2.87 -16.70
CA LYS A 80 -0.48 2.38 -18.05
C LYS A 80 -1.70 1.83 -18.79
N GLU A 81 -2.52 1.00 -18.13
CA GLU A 81 -3.71 0.40 -18.73
C GLU A 81 -4.80 1.43 -19.03
N ASN A 82 -4.79 2.58 -18.34
CA ASN A 82 -5.68 3.70 -18.62
C ASN A 82 -5.02 4.82 -19.45
N HIS A 83 -3.91 4.54 -20.13
CA HIS A 83 -3.21 5.47 -21.02
C HIS A 83 -2.76 6.78 -20.34
N LEU A 84 -2.55 6.78 -19.03
CA LEU A 84 -2.03 7.91 -18.29
C LEU A 84 -0.51 7.87 -18.17
N SER A 85 0.11 9.06 -18.25
CA SER A 85 1.57 9.18 -18.16
C SER A 85 2.08 8.93 -16.74
N ILE A 86 3.12 8.10 -16.61
CA ILE A 86 3.85 7.89 -15.37
C ILE A 86 4.90 8.99 -15.25
N LYS A 87 4.64 9.99 -14.41
CA LYS A 87 5.58 11.09 -14.16
C LYS A 87 6.46 10.77 -12.96
N GLN A 88 7.78 10.88 -13.13
CA GLN A 88 8.74 10.59 -12.06
C GLN A 88 8.57 11.52 -10.86
N GLU A 89 8.18 12.77 -11.09
CA GLU A 89 7.90 13.77 -10.05
C GLU A 89 6.72 13.41 -9.14
N TYR A 90 5.82 12.52 -9.60
CA TYR A 90 4.69 12.02 -8.82
C TYR A 90 4.99 10.74 -8.03
N ILE A 91 6.20 10.19 -8.15
CA ILE A 91 6.65 9.02 -7.39
C ILE A 91 7.56 9.49 -6.27
N VAL A 92 7.02 9.68 -5.08
CA VAL A 92 7.76 10.17 -3.92
C VAL A 92 8.05 9.04 -2.96
N LYS A 93 9.32 8.81 -2.64
CA LYS A 93 9.76 7.85 -1.63
C LYS A 93 10.06 8.57 -0.33
N VAL A 94 9.50 8.07 0.77
CA VAL A 94 9.59 8.68 2.11
C VAL A 94 9.85 7.65 3.20
N GLU A 95 10.27 8.08 4.37
CA GLU A 95 10.23 7.22 5.55
C GLU A 95 8.78 6.81 5.84
N PRO A 96 8.53 5.52 6.23
CA PRO A 96 7.19 4.95 6.32
C PRO A 96 6.43 5.36 7.60
N TYR A 97 6.48 6.64 7.94
CA TYR A 97 5.86 7.26 9.11
C TYR A 97 5.20 8.59 8.74
N GLU A 98 4.48 9.18 9.67
CA GLU A 98 3.75 10.45 9.53
C GLU A 98 4.62 11.58 8.97
N ARG A 99 5.84 11.74 9.52
CA ARG A 99 6.78 12.76 9.05
C ARG A 99 7.09 12.61 7.56
N GLY A 100 7.28 11.38 7.08
CA GLY A 100 7.53 11.12 5.66
C GLY A 100 6.33 11.51 4.79
N GLY A 101 5.10 11.25 5.25
CA GLY A 101 3.89 11.67 4.57
C GLY A 101 3.82 13.18 4.40
N HIS A 102 4.11 13.90 5.47
CA HIS A 102 4.16 15.37 5.48
C HIS A 102 5.20 15.92 4.47
N GLU A 103 6.43 15.42 4.53
CA GLU A 103 7.50 15.81 3.60
C GLU A 103 7.15 15.46 2.13
N GLY A 104 6.47 14.33 1.93
CA GLY A 104 6.01 13.88 0.61
C GLY A 104 5.04 14.84 -0.05
N VAL A 105 4.03 15.32 0.70
CA VAL A 105 3.06 16.32 0.21
C VAL A 105 3.75 17.62 -0.14
N GLN A 106 4.66 18.11 0.71
CA GLN A 106 5.40 19.35 0.44
C GLN A 106 6.21 19.29 -0.86
N LYS A 107 6.73 18.11 -1.23
CA LYS A 107 7.40 17.90 -2.52
C LYS A 107 6.42 17.93 -3.68
N LEU A 108 5.28 17.25 -3.54
CA LEU A 108 4.27 17.14 -4.59
C LEU A 108 3.60 18.48 -4.91
N LEU A 109 3.31 19.30 -3.89
CA LEU A 109 2.66 20.61 -4.09
C LEU A 109 3.60 21.67 -4.70
N LYS A 110 4.93 21.42 -4.72
CA LYS A 110 5.91 22.30 -5.38
C LYS A 110 6.10 21.99 -6.86
N THR A 111 5.48 20.93 -7.38
CA THR A 111 5.55 20.64 -8.81
C THR A 111 4.77 21.67 -9.63
N ASN A 112 5.13 21.89 -10.90
CA ASN A 112 4.43 22.84 -11.76
C ASN A 112 2.95 22.51 -11.94
N TYR A 113 2.60 21.24 -11.84
CA TYR A 113 1.22 20.74 -11.94
C TYR A 113 0.95 19.82 -10.76
N PRO A 114 0.54 20.33 -9.59
CA PRO A 114 0.27 19.50 -8.43
C PRO A 114 -0.75 18.38 -8.71
N PRO A 115 -0.59 17.21 -8.07
CA PRO A 115 -1.53 16.11 -8.24
C PRO A 115 -2.91 16.49 -7.68
N THR A 116 -3.97 15.96 -8.29
CA THR A 116 -5.35 16.07 -7.78
C THR A 116 -5.75 14.89 -6.93
N ALA A 117 -4.95 13.82 -6.93
CA ALA A 117 -5.13 12.67 -6.06
C ALA A 117 -3.78 12.09 -5.64
N ILE A 118 -3.73 11.53 -4.43
CA ILE A 118 -2.54 10.89 -3.87
C ILE A 118 -2.92 9.49 -3.40
N PHE A 119 -2.26 8.46 -3.97
CA PHE A 119 -2.22 7.12 -3.42
C PHE A 119 -1.08 7.01 -2.43
N VAL A 120 -1.39 6.65 -1.19
CA VAL A 120 -0.44 6.56 -0.08
C VAL A 120 -0.25 5.10 0.30
N ALA A 121 0.98 4.61 0.21
CA ALA A 121 1.29 3.18 0.37
C ALA A 121 1.14 2.64 1.81
N SER A 122 0.76 3.48 2.77
CA SER A 122 0.45 3.07 4.16
C SER A 122 -0.47 4.09 4.83
N ASP A 123 -1.47 3.62 5.58
CA ASP A 123 -2.35 4.49 6.37
C ASP A 123 -1.58 5.29 7.42
N GLN A 124 -0.48 4.75 7.96
CA GLN A 124 0.41 5.47 8.88
C GLN A 124 1.05 6.70 8.21
N ILE A 125 1.43 6.59 6.94
CA ILE A 125 1.94 7.72 6.15
C ILE A 125 0.82 8.73 5.88
N SER A 126 -0.43 8.25 5.71
CA SER A 126 -1.59 9.10 5.38
C SER A 126 -1.90 10.13 6.46
N ILE A 127 -1.58 9.86 7.73
CA ILE A 127 -1.72 10.83 8.83
C ILE A 127 -0.94 12.11 8.53
N GLY A 128 0.33 11.96 8.15
CA GLY A 128 1.18 13.09 7.79
C GLY A 128 0.76 13.77 6.48
N VAL A 129 0.22 12.98 5.54
CA VAL A 129 -0.34 13.51 4.28
C VAL A 129 -1.50 14.45 4.56
N TYR A 130 -2.46 14.03 5.40
CA TYR A 130 -3.60 14.87 5.79
C TYR A 130 -3.13 16.17 6.45
N LYS A 131 -2.25 16.04 7.44
CA LYS A 131 -1.69 17.19 8.15
C LYS A 131 -1.09 18.20 7.18
N ALA A 132 -0.23 17.75 6.27
CA ALA A 132 0.44 18.63 5.32
C ALA A 132 -0.53 19.28 4.31
N ILE A 133 -1.54 18.55 3.83
CA ILE A 133 -2.56 19.08 2.93
C ILE A 133 -3.30 20.24 3.60
N TYR A 134 -3.75 20.08 4.85
CA TYR A 134 -4.44 21.14 5.60
C TYR A 134 -3.53 22.33 5.94
N GLU A 135 -2.28 22.07 6.35
CA GLU A 135 -1.31 23.15 6.62
C GLU A 135 -1.00 23.99 5.37
N CYS A 136 -1.08 23.38 4.18
CA CYS A 136 -0.94 24.10 2.91
C CYS A 136 -2.24 24.78 2.44
N GLY A 137 -3.32 24.72 3.22
CA GLY A 137 -4.61 25.37 2.91
C GLY A 137 -5.48 24.63 1.90
N TYR A 138 -5.14 23.38 1.56
CA TYR A 138 -5.94 22.51 0.70
C TYR A 138 -6.95 21.69 1.52
N ARG A 139 -8.02 21.24 0.85
CA ARG A 139 -9.09 20.44 1.45
C ARG A 139 -9.11 19.03 0.88
N ILE A 140 -9.46 18.09 1.72
CA ILE A 140 -9.71 16.70 1.35
C ILE A 140 -11.22 16.46 1.47
N PRO A 141 -11.89 15.95 0.44
CA PRO A 141 -11.39 15.54 -0.88
C PRO A 141 -11.45 16.62 -1.96
N GLU A 142 -11.95 17.86 -1.66
CA GLU A 142 -12.37 18.85 -2.66
C GLU A 142 -11.21 19.33 -3.54
N ASP A 143 -10.02 19.49 -2.96
CA ASP A 143 -8.85 19.98 -3.68
C ASP A 143 -7.90 18.81 -4.02
N VAL A 144 -7.78 17.81 -3.11
CA VAL A 144 -6.92 16.64 -3.28
C VAL A 144 -7.62 15.41 -2.70
N SER A 145 -7.86 14.41 -3.53
CA SER A 145 -8.32 13.08 -3.09
C SER A 145 -7.16 12.26 -2.50
N VAL A 146 -7.43 11.49 -1.43
CA VAL A 146 -6.41 10.66 -0.79
C VAL A 146 -6.92 9.24 -0.60
N ILE A 147 -6.12 8.25 -1.02
CA ILE A 147 -6.35 6.82 -0.72
C ILE A 147 -5.17 6.27 0.05
N GLY A 148 -5.44 5.58 1.16
CA GLY A 148 -4.46 4.87 1.96
C GLY A 148 -4.32 3.38 1.60
N PHE A 149 -3.49 2.69 2.36
CA PHE A 149 -3.26 1.25 2.25
C PHE A 149 -2.91 0.66 3.62
N GLY A 150 -3.71 -0.30 4.09
CA GLY A 150 -3.53 -0.98 5.37
C GLY A 150 -4.85 -1.44 5.97
N GLY A 151 -5.85 -0.56 6.01
CA GLY A 151 -7.15 -0.81 6.66
C GLY A 151 -7.00 -0.82 8.18
N ILE A 152 -6.16 0.05 8.73
CA ILE A 152 -6.01 0.19 10.18
C ILE A 152 -7.20 0.97 10.76
N SER A 153 -7.55 0.71 12.03
CA SER A 153 -8.70 1.36 12.70
C SER A 153 -8.64 2.89 12.66
N LEU A 154 -7.44 3.45 12.72
CA LEU A 154 -7.22 4.88 12.65
C LEU A 154 -7.70 5.54 11.34
N ALA A 155 -7.78 4.78 10.24
CA ALA A 155 -8.32 5.27 8.96
C ALA A 155 -9.77 5.77 9.11
N ASN A 156 -10.57 5.11 9.96
CA ASN A 156 -11.97 5.47 10.23
C ASN A 156 -12.09 6.71 11.14
N GLU A 157 -11.03 7.02 11.89
CA GLU A 157 -11.00 8.17 12.83
C GLU A 157 -10.46 9.43 12.16
N MET A 158 -9.89 9.32 10.95
CA MET A 158 -9.43 10.48 10.18
C MET A 158 -10.62 11.30 9.66
N TYR A 159 -10.45 12.61 9.55
CA TYR A 159 -11.49 13.49 9.04
C TYR A 159 -11.01 14.27 7.80
N PRO A 160 -11.67 14.04 6.63
CA PRO A 160 -12.69 13.03 6.36
C PRO A 160 -12.16 11.60 6.51
N GLU A 161 -13.05 10.65 6.75
CA GLU A 161 -12.73 9.21 6.85
C GLU A 161 -11.92 8.75 5.63
N LEU A 162 -10.80 8.08 5.88
CA LEU A 162 -9.86 7.69 4.82
C LEU A 162 -10.42 6.51 4.00
N THR A 163 -10.53 6.68 2.70
CA THR A 163 -10.65 5.57 1.75
C THR A 163 -9.33 4.79 1.76
N THR A 164 -9.36 3.49 2.03
CA THR A 164 -8.13 2.69 2.16
C THR A 164 -8.27 1.29 1.59
N VAL A 165 -7.16 0.68 1.22
CA VAL A 165 -7.09 -0.74 0.86
C VAL A 165 -6.87 -1.56 2.11
N ASN A 166 -7.88 -2.34 2.53
CA ASN A 166 -7.78 -3.21 3.69
C ASN A 166 -6.99 -4.47 3.36
N GLN A 167 -5.93 -4.72 4.12
CA GLN A 167 -5.07 -5.91 4.06
C GLN A 167 -5.56 -7.04 4.97
N PHE A 168 -6.62 -6.83 5.75
CA PHE A 168 -7.15 -7.78 6.72
C PHE A 168 -6.08 -8.38 7.63
N PRO A 169 -5.33 -7.57 8.41
CA PRO A 169 -4.17 -8.04 9.17
C PRO A 169 -4.51 -9.14 10.17
N TYR A 170 -5.70 -9.08 10.79
CA TYR A 170 -6.19 -10.12 11.69
C TYR A 170 -6.40 -11.47 10.95
N LYS A 171 -7.00 -11.44 9.76
CA LYS A 171 -7.19 -12.63 8.92
C LYS A 171 -5.84 -13.20 8.45
N LEU A 172 -4.90 -12.33 8.10
CA LEU A 172 -3.53 -12.70 7.72
C LEU A 172 -2.86 -13.50 8.86
N GLY A 173 -2.87 -12.96 10.07
CA GLY A 173 -2.30 -13.61 11.25
C GLY A 173 -3.00 -14.94 11.60
N ARG A 174 -4.35 -14.98 11.54
CA ARG A 174 -5.11 -16.19 11.79
C ARG A 174 -4.77 -17.30 10.80
N VAL A 175 -4.74 -17.00 9.50
CA VAL A 175 -4.41 -17.98 8.46
C VAL A 175 -2.97 -18.50 8.63
N ALA A 176 -2.05 -17.65 9.05
CA ALA A 176 -0.68 -18.07 9.36
C ALA A 176 -0.64 -19.02 10.56
N ALA A 177 -1.31 -18.70 11.66
CA ALA A 177 -1.38 -19.56 12.83
C ALA A 177 -2.02 -20.91 12.52
N GLU A 178 -3.16 -20.93 11.82
CA GLU A 178 -3.81 -22.17 11.37
C GLU A 178 -2.88 -23.03 10.49
N THR A 179 -2.12 -22.38 9.60
CA THR A 179 -1.14 -23.07 8.75
C THR A 179 -0.02 -23.69 9.58
N MET A 180 0.52 -22.97 10.56
CA MET A 180 1.58 -23.48 11.42
C MET A 180 1.08 -24.65 12.29
N ILE A 181 -0.12 -24.58 12.85
CA ILE A 181 -0.72 -25.66 13.63
C ILE A 181 -0.84 -26.94 12.76
N GLN A 182 -1.27 -26.79 11.50
CA GLN A 182 -1.34 -27.93 10.57
C GLN A 182 0.04 -28.55 10.34
N VAL A 183 1.06 -27.73 10.09
CA VAL A 183 2.43 -28.17 9.83
C VAL A 183 3.00 -28.91 11.04
N LEU A 184 2.87 -28.36 12.24
CA LEU A 184 3.37 -28.95 13.49
C LEU A 184 2.63 -30.24 13.87
N GLY A 185 1.34 -30.35 13.53
CA GLY A 185 0.53 -31.56 13.70
C GLY A 185 0.82 -32.67 12.67
N LYS A 186 1.92 -32.57 11.93
CA LYS A 186 2.28 -33.46 10.82
C LYS A 186 1.24 -33.53 9.70
N GLY A 187 0.35 -32.55 9.63
CA GLY A 187 -0.54 -32.36 8.50
C GLY A 187 0.22 -31.70 7.33
N ASN A 188 -0.19 -32.03 6.11
CA ASN A 188 0.38 -31.39 4.93
C ASN A 188 -0.58 -30.27 4.49
N PRO A 189 -0.26 -28.97 4.66
CA PRO A 189 -1.14 -27.91 4.21
C PRO A 189 -1.30 -27.98 2.68
N LYS A 190 -2.52 -27.75 2.19
CA LYS A 190 -2.87 -27.81 0.75
C LYS A 190 -1.99 -26.92 -0.12
N SER A 191 -1.45 -25.85 0.44
CA SER A 191 -0.50 -24.95 -0.24
C SER A 191 0.50 -24.39 0.75
N LYS A 192 1.77 -24.30 0.33
CA LYS A 192 2.84 -23.63 1.07
C LYS A 192 2.71 -22.10 1.00
N HIS A 193 2.01 -21.58 -0.01
CA HIS A 193 1.84 -20.15 -0.25
C HIS A 193 0.34 -19.83 -0.31
N LYS A 194 -0.12 -18.95 0.56
CA LYS A 194 -1.52 -18.51 0.62
C LYS A 194 -1.59 -17.02 0.34
N ILE A 195 -2.57 -16.62 -0.47
CA ILE A 195 -2.83 -15.23 -0.81
C ILE A 195 -4.14 -14.80 -0.18
N ILE A 196 -4.15 -13.64 0.46
CA ILE A 196 -5.32 -12.97 0.99
C ILE A 196 -5.56 -11.74 0.13
N HIS A 197 -6.69 -11.73 -0.58
CA HIS A 197 -7.04 -10.61 -1.42
C HIS A 197 -7.34 -9.37 -0.56
N CYS A 198 -6.72 -8.26 -0.94
CA CYS A 198 -7.03 -6.94 -0.42
C CYS A 198 -8.41 -6.48 -0.89
N LYS A 199 -9.01 -5.51 -0.18
CA LYS A 199 -10.30 -4.91 -0.56
C LYS A 199 -10.23 -3.40 -0.37
N LEU A 200 -10.65 -2.65 -1.38
CA LEU A 200 -10.85 -1.21 -1.25
C LEU A 200 -12.08 -0.95 -0.37
N GLU A 201 -11.90 -0.19 0.71
CA GLU A 201 -12.94 0.28 1.61
C GLU A 201 -13.09 1.78 1.44
N LEU A 202 -14.31 2.19 1.08
CA LEU A 202 -14.61 3.58 0.76
C LEU A 202 -14.93 4.36 2.03
N GLY A 203 -14.13 5.38 2.28
CA GLY A 203 -14.42 6.45 3.21
C GLY A 203 -14.95 7.71 2.48
N LYS A 204 -14.54 8.87 2.94
CA LYS A 204 -14.97 10.18 2.42
C LYS A 204 -13.81 11.02 1.87
N SER A 205 -12.62 10.45 1.75
CA SER A 205 -11.40 11.17 1.35
C SER A 205 -11.18 11.26 -0.16
N CYS A 206 -12.12 10.76 -0.97
CA CYS A 206 -12.06 10.81 -2.42
C CYS A 206 -13.35 11.39 -3.01
N SER A 207 -13.21 12.23 -4.03
CA SER A 207 -14.33 12.76 -4.80
C SER A 207 -13.98 12.82 -6.28
N GLY A 208 -15.01 12.83 -7.14
CA GLY A 208 -14.82 13.10 -8.56
C GLY A 208 -14.25 14.49 -8.80
N ILE A 209 -13.45 14.65 -9.86
CA ILE A 209 -13.00 15.97 -10.28
C ILE A 209 -14.23 16.78 -10.70
N SER A 210 -14.60 17.78 -9.89
CA SER A 210 -15.54 18.78 -10.33
C SER A 210 -14.92 19.50 -11.52
N GLN A 211 -15.60 19.48 -12.68
CA GLN A 211 -15.25 20.40 -13.76
C GLN A 211 -15.38 21.81 -13.18
N LYS A 212 -14.27 22.42 -12.80
CA LYS A 212 -14.26 23.84 -12.49
C LYS A 212 -14.74 24.52 -13.77
N LYS A 213 -15.97 25.06 -13.74
CA LYS A 213 -16.41 25.98 -14.76
C LYS A 213 -15.34 27.07 -14.85
N THR A 214 -14.61 27.07 -15.95
CA THR A 214 -13.71 28.15 -16.37
C THR A 214 -14.50 29.45 -16.49
#